data_895c6f21bfb9c7d9ca331c2b22cf61b5
#
_entry.id   895c6f21bfb9c7d9ca331c2b22cf61b5
#
_cell.length_a   1.000
_cell.length_b   1.000
_cell.length_c   1.000
_cell.angle_alpha   90.00
_cell.angle_beta   90.00
_cell.angle_gamma   90.00
#
_symmetry.space_group_name_H-M   'P 1'
#
loop_
_entity.id
_entity.type
_entity.pdbx_description
1 polymer ?
#
loop_
_entity_poly.entity_id
_entity_poly.type
_entity_poly.pdbx_seq_one_letter_code
_entity_poly.pdbx_strand_id
1 'polypeptide(L)'
;MGDLFSCQTRWSIEIIFSLTLAISHEVSVHVLRRSLSEAGLSLTNSLSSTEKMAEKRNIFLVGPMGAGKSTIGRQLAQQLNMEFYDSDQEIEKRTGADVGWVFDLEGEEGFRDREEKVINELTEKQGIVLATGGGSVKSRETRNRLSARGVVVYLETTIEKQLARTQRDKKRPLLHVETPPREVLEALANERNPLYEEIADVTIRTDDQSAKVVANQIIHMLESN
;
A
#
# COMPACT_ATOMS: atom_id res chain seq x y z
N MET A 1 21.45 -42.33 41.63
CA MET A 1 22.02 -41.13 41.01
C MET A 1 21.62 -41.15 39.54
N GLY A 2 20.42 -40.85 39.25
CA GLY A 2 19.81 -40.75 37.90
C GLY A 2 18.41 -40.25 38.07
N ASP A 3 17.99 -39.24 37.37
CA ASP A 3 16.64 -38.67 37.25
C ASP A 3 16.45 -37.17 37.62
N LEU A 4 17.48 -36.35 37.43
CA LEU A 4 17.27 -34.88 37.58
C LEU A 4 17.49 -34.08 36.27
N PHE A 5 17.91 -34.74 35.16
CA PHE A 5 18.19 -34.05 33.87
C PHE A 5 17.06 -34.11 32.83
N SER A 6 16.01 -34.90 33.04
CA SER A 6 14.96 -35.10 32.04
C SER A 6 13.76 -34.14 32.21
N CYS A 7 13.65 -33.43 33.31
CA CYS A 7 12.51 -32.57 33.61
C CYS A 7 12.65 -31.11 33.07
N GLN A 8 13.89 -30.63 32.97
CA GLN A 8 14.13 -29.23 32.56
C GLN A 8 13.99 -28.98 31.06
N THR A 9 14.26 -30.00 30.22
CA THR A 9 14.14 -29.84 28.77
C THR A 9 12.71 -29.93 28.23
N ARG A 10 11.82 -30.58 28.98
CA ARG A 10 10.43 -30.77 28.57
C ARG A 10 9.59 -29.51 28.81
N TRP A 11 9.88 -28.71 29.82
CA TRP A 11 9.23 -27.42 30.10
C TRP A 11 9.61 -26.33 29.12
N SER A 12 10.82 -26.38 28.56
CA SER A 12 11.30 -25.40 27.58
C SER A 12 10.57 -25.54 26.23
N ILE A 13 10.22 -26.76 25.83
CA ILE A 13 9.55 -27.00 24.53
C ILE A 13 8.05 -26.63 24.59
N GLU A 14 7.37 -26.91 25.70
CA GLU A 14 5.96 -26.56 25.84
C GLU A 14 5.75 -25.05 25.98
N ILE A 15 6.66 -24.34 26.61
CA ILE A 15 6.62 -22.86 26.70
C ILE A 15 6.86 -22.26 25.31
N ILE A 16 7.76 -22.78 24.51
CA ILE A 16 8.02 -22.33 23.15
C ILE A 16 6.80 -22.61 22.23
N PHE A 17 6.16 -23.77 22.38
CA PHE A 17 4.99 -24.13 21.57
C PHE A 17 3.72 -23.32 21.96
N SER A 18 3.52 -23.03 23.23
CA SER A 18 2.43 -22.17 23.72
C SER A 18 2.61 -20.72 23.32
N LEU A 19 3.86 -20.23 23.27
CA LEU A 19 4.20 -18.88 22.78
C LEU A 19 4.01 -18.74 21.27
N THR A 20 4.23 -19.79 20.50
CA THR A 20 4.03 -19.75 19.03
C THR A 20 2.56 -19.72 18.64
N LEU A 21 1.64 -20.26 19.45
CA LEU A 21 0.19 -20.17 19.25
C LEU A 21 -0.42 -18.83 19.74
N ALA A 22 0.25 -18.12 20.64
CA ALA A 22 -0.21 -16.83 21.16
C ALA A 22 0.16 -15.61 20.27
N ILE A 23 1.00 -15.81 19.26
CA ILE A 23 1.46 -14.75 18.31
C ILE A 23 0.39 -14.39 17.26
N SER A 24 -0.76 -15.03 17.26
CA SER A 24 -1.88 -14.63 16.39
C SER A 24 -2.67 -13.39 16.90
N HIS A 25 -2.36 -12.86 18.07
CA HIS A 25 -2.93 -11.60 18.57
C HIS A 25 -1.88 -10.82 19.39
N GLU A 26 -1.45 -9.70 18.85
CA GLU A 26 -0.84 -8.52 19.50
C GLU A 26 -0.27 -8.69 20.92
N VAL A 27 0.78 -9.45 21.08
CA VAL A 27 1.65 -9.32 22.26
C VAL A 27 2.92 -8.60 21.82
N SER A 28 3.02 -7.37 22.27
CA SER A 28 4.12 -6.46 21.97
C SER A 28 5.49 -7.13 22.15
N VAL A 29 6.34 -7.08 21.12
CA VAL A 29 7.75 -7.51 21.12
C VAL A 29 8.53 -6.94 22.32
N HIS A 30 8.09 -5.81 22.88
CA HIS A 30 8.65 -5.20 24.09
C HIS A 30 8.49 -6.06 25.35
N VAL A 31 7.41 -6.81 25.50
CA VAL A 31 7.18 -7.69 26.67
C VAL A 31 8.12 -8.90 26.60
N LEU A 32 8.32 -9.44 25.39
CA LEU A 32 9.25 -10.56 25.16
C LEU A 32 10.71 -10.16 25.41
N ARG A 33 11.13 -8.96 24.95
CA ARG A 33 12.48 -8.43 25.26
C ARG A 33 12.76 -8.32 26.74
N ARG A 34 11.78 -7.89 27.52
CA ARG A 34 11.94 -7.71 28.97
C ARG A 34 12.09 -9.07 29.70
N SER A 35 11.27 -10.04 29.34
CA SER A 35 11.34 -11.40 29.93
C SER A 35 12.62 -12.17 29.57
N LEU A 36 13.14 -11.97 28.34
CA LEU A 36 14.37 -12.64 27.89
C LEU A 36 15.64 -11.99 28.48
N SER A 37 15.61 -10.67 28.70
CA SER A 37 16.68 -9.95 29.40
C SER A 37 16.78 -10.39 30.85
N GLU A 38 15.67 -10.64 31.53
CA GLU A 38 15.61 -11.14 32.90
C GLU A 38 16.06 -12.62 33.01
N ALA A 39 15.97 -13.39 31.92
CA ALA A 39 16.42 -14.77 31.85
C ALA A 39 17.89 -14.94 31.43
N GLY A 40 18.63 -13.85 31.20
CA GLY A 40 20.05 -13.89 30.81
C GLY A 40 20.32 -14.51 29.42
N LEU A 41 19.29 -14.64 28.57
CA LEU A 41 19.40 -15.18 27.21
C LEU A 41 19.56 -14.04 26.21
N SER A 42 20.78 -13.85 25.72
CA SER A 42 21.09 -12.90 24.65
C SER A 42 20.80 -13.53 23.29
N LEU A 43 19.66 -13.18 22.68
CA LEU A 43 19.34 -13.45 21.28
C LEU A 43 19.87 -12.31 20.39
N THR A 44 21.18 -12.21 20.29
CA THR A 44 21.81 -11.24 19.40
C THR A 44 21.88 -11.76 17.97
N ASN A 45 21.43 -10.95 17.01
CA ASN A 45 21.57 -11.01 15.56
C ASN A 45 20.57 -11.78 14.67
N SER A 46 19.81 -12.76 15.15
CA SER A 46 18.78 -13.39 14.29
C SER A 46 17.42 -12.67 14.33
N LEU A 47 17.11 -11.96 15.43
CA LEU A 47 15.87 -11.21 15.59
C LEU A 47 15.87 -9.89 14.78
N SER A 48 17.02 -9.26 14.55
CA SER A 48 17.09 -7.99 13.82
C SER A 48 16.66 -8.09 12.35
N SER A 49 16.89 -9.24 11.72
CA SER A 49 16.45 -9.47 10.33
C SER A 49 14.95 -9.79 10.24
N THR A 50 14.43 -10.53 11.21
CA THR A 50 13.02 -10.91 11.28
C THR A 50 12.15 -9.73 11.76
N GLU A 51 12.65 -8.91 12.71
CA GLU A 51 12.03 -7.66 13.12
C GLU A 51 12.02 -6.63 11.98
N LYS A 52 13.12 -6.47 11.23
CA LYS A 52 13.15 -5.61 10.04
C LYS A 52 12.21 -6.07 8.91
N MET A 53 11.92 -7.35 8.81
CA MET A 53 10.93 -7.87 7.86
C MET A 53 9.49 -7.68 8.35
N ALA A 54 9.23 -7.71 9.66
CA ALA A 54 7.92 -7.43 10.24
C ALA A 54 7.53 -5.93 10.17
N GLU A 55 8.50 -5.02 10.05
CA GLU A 55 8.28 -3.57 9.95
C GLU A 55 7.98 -3.05 8.52
N LYS A 56 8.14 -3.85 7.47
CA LYS A 56 7.81 -3.44 6.10
C LYS A 56 6.32 -3.58 5.82
N ARG A 57 5.51 -2.68 6.39
CA ARG A 57 4.09 -2.57 6.01
C ARG A 57 3.99 -2.16 4.54
N ASN A 58 3.01 -2.72 3.84
CA ASN A 58 2.69 -2.27 2.49
C ASN A 58 2.25 -0.81 2.52
N ILE A 59 2.58 -0.05 1.47
CA ILE A 59 2.17 1.34 1.30
C ILE A 59 1.34 1.44 0.02
N PHE A 60 0.11 1.91 0.14
CA PHE A 60 -0.80 2.03 -0.97
C PHE A 60 -1.08 3.50 -1.27
N LEU A 61 -0.77 3.94 -2.49
CA LEU A 61 -0.99 5.31 -2.94
C LEU A 61 -2.31 5.39 -3.68
N VAL A 62 -3.26 6.12 -3.13
CA VAL A 62 -4.56 6.42 -3.72
C VAL A 62 -4.68 7.90 -4.08
N GLY A 63 -5.65 8.25 -4.92
CA GLY A 63 -5.91 9.64 -5.29
C GLY A 63 -6.21 9.82 -6.78
N PRO A 64 -6.57 11.03 -7.22
CA PRO A 64 -7.03 11.30 -8.56
C PRO A 64 -5.91 11.14 -9.61
N MET A 65 -6.32 11.15 -10.88
CA MET A 65 -5.36 11.22 -11.98
C MET A 65 -4.55 12.53 -11.88
N GLY A 66 -3.27 12.47 -12.28
CA GLY A 66 -2.37 13.62 -12.17
C GLY A 66 -1.84 13.91 -10.77
N ALA A 67 -2.25 13.19 -9.71
CA ALA A 67 -1.69 13.35 -8.36
C ALA A 67 -0.22 12.91 -8.23
N GLY A 68 0.32 12.14 -9.20
CA GLY A 68 1.73 11.74 -9.21
C GLY A 68 2.01 10.40 -8.55
N LYS A 69 1.01 9.56 -8.30
CA LYS A 69 1.11 8.27 -7.62
C LYS A 69 2.26 7.38 -8.12
N SER A 70 2.34 7.15 -9.44
CA SER A 70 3.38 6.29 -10.02
C SER A 70 4.79 6.88 -9.87
N THR A 71 4.94 8.21 -9.99
CA THR A 71 6.24 8.87 -9.87
C THR A 71 6.70 8.92 -8.41
N ILE A 72 5.81 9.31 -7.50
CA ILE A 72 6.06 9.36 -6.06
C ILE A 72 6.28 7.93 -5.52
N GLY A 73 5.46 6.96 -5.98
CA GLY A 73 5.57 5.58 -5.56
C GLY A 73 6.91 4.93 -5.91
N ARG A 74 7.44 5.17 -7.12
CA ARG A 74 8.78 4.69 -7.50
C ARG A 74 9.87 5.32 -6.62
N GLN A 75 9.77 6.63 -6.36
CA GLN A 75 10.74 7.33 -5.51
C GLN A 75 10.69 6.83 -4.07
N LEU A 76 9.48 6.59 -3.54
CA LEU A 76 9.25 6.05 -2.20
C LEU A 76 9.80 4.63 -2.07
N ALA A 77 9.47 3.75 -3.02
CA ALA A 77 9.92 2.36 -3.06
C ALA A 77 11.47 2.27 -3.11
N GLN A 78 12.10 3.13 -3.92
CA GLN A 78 13.56 3.20 -3.99
C GLN A 78 14.19 3.60 -2.65
N GLN A 79 13.62 4.59 -1.95
CA GLN A 79 14.16 5.06 -0.67
C GLN A 79 13.97 4.04 0.45
N LEU A 80 12.84 3.32 0.46
CA LEU A 80 12.52 2.31 1.46
C LEU A 80 13.08 0.92 1.12
N ASN A 81 13.73 0.76 -0.04
CA ASN A 81 14.17 -0.53 -0.57
C ASN A 81 13.02 -1.56 -0.60
N MET A 82 11.88 -1.14 -1.19
CA MET A 82 10.67 -1.93 -1.39
C MET A 82 10.42 -2.15 -2.88
N GLU A 83 9.61 -3.16 -3.25
CA GLU A 83 9.15 -3.33 -4.62
C GLU A 83 8.06 -2.32 -4.95
N PHE A 84 8.09 -1.80 -6.19
CA PHE A 84 7.07 -0.88 -6.69
C PHE A 84 6.14 -1.59 -7.68
N TYR A 85 4.83 -1.41 -7.50
CA TYR A 85 3.79 -1.85 -8.42
C TYR A 85 2.87 -0.69 -8.78
N ASP A 86 2.31 -0.75 -10.00
CA ASP A 86 1.28 0.17 -10.48
C ASP A 86 0.17 -0.68 -11.09
N SER A 87 -1.05 -0.56 -10.58
CA SER A 87 -2.17 -1.42 -10.98
C SER A 87 -2.49 -1.30 -12.46
N ASP A 88 -2.43 -0.08 -13.04
CA ASP A 88 -2.69 0.16 -14.45
C ASP A 88 -1.61 -0.52 -15.31
N GLN A 89 -0.32 -0.38 -14.94
CA GLN A 89 0.78 -1.04 -15.63
C GLN A 89 0.73 -2.56 -15.52
N GLU A 90 0.29 -3.10 -14.39
CA GLU A 90 0.15 -4.54 -14.23
C GLU A 90 -1.00 -5.09 -15.10
N ILE A 91 -2.11 -4.35 -15.24
CA ILE A 91 -3.18 -4.70 -16.18
C ILE A 91 -2.65 -4.69 -17.62
N GLU A 92 -1.96 -3.62 -18.05
CA GLU A 92 -1.36 -3.53 -19.38
C GLU A 92 -0.41 -4.71 -19.67
N LYS A 93 0.42 -5.07 -18.68
CA LYS A 93 1.35 -6.20 -18.81
C LYS A 93 0.64 -7.54 -18.98
N ARG A 94 -0.46 -7.78 -18.26
CA ARG A 94 -1.23 -9.03 -18.31
C ARG A 94 -2.08 -9.15 -19.56
N THR A 95 -2.63 -8.05 -20.04
CA THR A 95 -3.50 -8.02 -21.21
C THR A 95 -2.71 -7.91 -22.52
N GLY A 96 -1.49 -7.38 -22.47
CA GLY A 96 -0.71 -7.03 -23.65
C GLY A 96 -1.27 -5.80 -24.41
N ALA A 97 -2.21 -5.06 -23.81
CA ALA A 97 -2.89 -3.89 -24.36
C ALA A 97 -2.85 -2.72 -23.38
N ASP A 98 -2.92 -1.49 -23.88
CA ASP A 98 -3.03 -0.32 -23.01
C ASP A 98 -4.41 -0.22 -22.34
N VAL A 99 -4.46 0.53 -21.24
CA VAL A 99 -5.70 0.71 -20.46
C VAL A 99 -6.84 1.25 -21.32
N GLY A 100 -6.56 2.17 -22.24
CA GLY A 100 -7.56 2.73 -23.14
C GLY A 100 -8.23 1.67 -24.00
N TRP A 101 -7.41 0.79 -24.58
CA TRP A 101 -7.91 -0.29 -25.42
C TRP A 101 -8.75 -1.33 -24.64
N VAL A 102 -8.35 -1.63 -23.39
CA VAL A 102 -9.14 -2.50 -22.51
C VAL A 102 -10.49 -1.86 -22.19
N PHE A 103 -10.52 -0.56 -21.91
CA PHE A 103 -11.75 0.20 -21.70
C PHE A 103 -12.67 0.19 -22.92
N ASP A 104 -12.14 0.39 -24.12
CA ASP A 104 -12.90 0.39 -25.37
C ASP A 104 -13.52 -0.99 -25.68
N LEU A 105 -12.79 -2.06 -25.34
CA LEU A 105 -13.22 -3.44 -25.62
C LEU A 105 -14.19 -4.00 -24.57
N GLU A 106 -13.92 -3.78 -23.28
CA GLU A 106 -14.63 -4.42 -22.17
C GLU A 106 -15.57 -3.46 -21.41
N GLY A 107 -15.50 -2.17 -21.70
CA GLY A 107 -16.21 -1.14 -20.98
C GLY A 107 -15.61 -0.84 -19.60
N GLU A 108 -16.22 0.10 -18.87
CA GLU A 108 -15.77 0.45 -17.52
C GLU A 108 -15.93 -0.74 -16.55
N GLU A 109 -17.04 -1.46 -16.60
CA GLU A 109 -17.32 -2.59 -15.72
C GLU A 109 -16.27 -3.70 -15.84
N GLY A 110 -15.99 -4.15 -17.06
CA GLY A 110 -14.96 -5.18 -17.30
C GLY A 110 -13.57 -4.74 -16.87
N PHE A 111 -13.22 -3.46 -17.08
CA PHE A 111 -11.97 -2.91 -16.58
C PHE A 111 -11.91 -2.93 -15.04
N ARG A 112 -12.99 -2.53 -14.34
CA ARG A 112 -13.05 -2.52 -12.88
C ARG A 112 -12.90 -3.92 -12.29
N ASP A 113 -13.47 -4.93 -12.90
CA ASP A 113 -13.31 -6.33 -12.50
C ASP A 113 -11.85 -6.79 -12.59
N ARG A 114 -11.15 -6.36 -13.63
CA ARG A 114 -9.70 -6.65 -13.78
C ARG A 114 -8.87 -5.90 -12.75
N GLU A 115 -9.14 -4.62 -12.57
CA GLU A 115 -8.46 -3.76 -11.60
C GLU A 115 -8.60 -4.32 -10.17
N GLU A 116 -9.80 -4.73 -9.78
CA GLU A 116 -10.06 -5.33 -8.48
C GLU A 116 -9.27 -6.63 -8.27
N LYS A 117 -9.25 -7.53 -9.26
CA LYS A 117 -8.49 -8.79 -9.20
C LYS A 117 -6.98 -8.51 -9.06
N VAL A 118 -6.44 -7.60 -9.87
CA VAL A 118 -5.03 -7.24 -9.84
C VAL A 118 -4.65 -6.64 -8.48
N ILE A 119 -5.44 -5.70 -7.97
CA ILE A 119 -5.18 -5.08 -6.66
C ILE A 119 -5.28 -6.13 -5.54
N ASN A 120 -6.26 -7.05 -5.59
CA ASN A 120 -6.36 -8.12 -4.60
C ASN A 120 -5.08 -8.95 -4.53
N GLU A 121 -4.58 -9.42 -5.68
CA GLU A 121 -3.36 -10.22 -5.75
C GLU A 121 -2.12 -9.42 -5.32
N LEU A 122 -1.99 -8.15 -5.74
CA LEU A 122 -0.85 -7.32 -5.37
C LEU A 122 -0.83 -7.01 -3.87
N THR A 123 -1.98 -6.78 -3.25
CA THR A 123 -2.07 -6.48 -1.82
C THR A 123 -1.78 -7.68 -0.91
N GLU A 124 -1.75 -8.91 -1.44
CA GLU A 124 -1.29 -10.11 -0.71
C GLU A 124 0.23 -10.18 -0.56
N LYS A 125 0.98 -9.45 -1.40
CA LYS A 125 2.43 -9.33 -1.26
C LYS A 125 2.79 -8.58 0.02
N GLN A 126 4.06 -8.70 0.43
CA GLN A 126 4.59 -8.01 1.61
C GLN A 126 5.73 -7.08 1.21
N GLY A 127 5.79 -5.92 1.85
CA GLY A 127 6.88 -4.95 1.64
C GLY A 127 6.83 -4.29 0.26
N ILE A 128 5.65 -3.92 -0.22
CA ILE A 128 5.47 -3.27 -1.50
C ILE A 128 4.95 -1.83 -1.36
N VAL A 129 5.25 -1.02 -2.38
CA VAL A 129 4.57 0.25 -2.64
C VAL A 129 3.68 0.05 -3.88
N LEU A 130 2.37 0.23 -3.73
CA LEU A 130 1.39 0.08 -4.81
C LEU A 130 0.77 1.43 -5.15
N ALA A 131 0.91 1.86 -6.40
CA ALA A 131 0.10 2.96 -6.96
C ALA A 131 -1.17 2.36 -7.59
N THR A 132 -2.34 2.82 -7.15
CA THR A 132 -3.62 2.32 -7.67
C THR A 132 -4.17 3.22 -8.78
N GLY A 133 -4.99 2.67 -9.68
CA GLY A 133 -5.82 3.46 -10.58
C GLY A 133 -6.74 4.41 -9.82
N GLY A 134 -7.01 5.61 -10.38
CA GLY A 134 -7.82 6.61 -9.69
C GLY A 134 -9.29 6.22 -9.46
N GLY A 135 -9.80 5.21 -10.17
CA GLY A 135 -11.16 4.68 -9.99
C GLY A 135 -11.26 3.46 -9.09
N SER A 136 -10.14 2.90 -8.66
CA SER A 136 -10.09 1.66 -7.88
C SER A 136 -10.87 1.74 -6.56
N VAL A 137 -10.95 2.93 -5.96
CA VAL A 137 -11.71 3.17 -4.71
C VAL A 137 -13.22 3.10 -4.88
N LYS A 138 -13.77 3.04 -6.11
CA LYS A 138 -15.21 2.81 -6.33
C LYS A 138 -15.64 1.43 -5.81
N SER A 139 -14.79 0.40 -5.95
CA SER A 139 -15.04 -0.91 -5.34
C SER A 139 -14.88 -0.84 -3.83
N ARG A 140 -15.95 -1.19 -3.10
CA ARG A 140 -15.93 -1.31 -1.64
C ARG A 140 -14.95 -2.40 -1.20
N GLU A 141 -14.88 -3.48 -1.96
CA GLU A 141 -13.99 -4.61 -1.66
C GLU A 141 -12.52 -4.17 -1.78
N THR A 142 -12.18 -3.40 -2.81
CA THR A 142 -10.84 -2.81 -2.95
C THR A 142 -10.51 -1.91 -1.77
N ARG A 143 -11.43 -1.03 -1.33
CA ARG A 143 -11.22 -0.16 -0.16
C ARG A 143 -10.94 -0.97 1.10
N ASN A 144 -11.74 -2.00 1.37
CA ASN A 144 -11.56 -2.89 2.52
C ASN A 144 -10.18 -3.58 2.51
N ARG A 145 -9.75 -4.08 1.34
CA ARG A 145 -8.44 -4.76 1.20
C ARG A 145 -7.27 -3.80 1.40
N LEU A 146 -7.33 -2.60 0.82
CA LEU A 146 -6.30 -1.59 1.01
C LEU A 146 -6.16 -1.23 2.50
N SER A 147 -7.25 -0.88 3.18
CA SER A 147 -7.23 -0.52 4.59
C SER A 147 -6.76 -1.66 5.50
N ALA A 148 -7.08 -2.93 5.16
CA ALA A 148 -6.72 -4.07 5.98
C ALA A 148 -5.27 -4.55 5.80
N ARG A 149 -4.64 -4.27 4.64
CA ARG A 149 -3.38 -4.92 4.24
C ARG A 149 -2.16 -4.00 4.19
N GLY A 150 -2.32 -2.72 4.47
CA GLY A 150 -1.22 -1.75 4.46
C GLY A 150 -1.61 -0.38 4.93
N VAL A 151 -0.70 0.57 4.79
CA VAL A 151 -0.93 1.98 5.07
C VAL A 151 -1.40 2.67 3.78
N VAL A 152 -2.53 3.34 3.84
CA VAL A 152 -3.13 4.04 2.71
C VAL A 152 -2.74 5.52 2.75
N VAL A 153 -2.05 5.97 1.71
CA VAL A 153 -1.64 7.37 1.54
C VAL A 153 -2.46 8.00 0.43
N TYR A 154 -3.30 8.97 0.78
CA TYR A 154 -4.05 9.77 -0.18
C TYR A 154 -3.19 10.93 -0.69
N LEU A 155 -2.90 10.93 -1.98
CA LEU A 155 -2.23 12.03 -2.68
C LEU A 155 -3.27 12.99 -3.24
N GLU A 156 -3.52 14.06 -2.50
CA GLU A 156 -4.45 15.12 -2.90
C GLU A 156 -3.82 16.06 -3.93
N THR A 157 -4.59 16.54 -4.91
CA THR A 157 -4.16 17.56 -5.88
C THR A 157 -5.36 18.34 -6.43
N THR A 158 -5.14 19.61 -6.76
CA THR A 158 -6.19 20.48 -7.30
C THR A 158 -6.57 20.13 -8.74
N ILE A 159 -7.79 20.51 -9.15
CA ILE A 159 -8.26 20.35 -10.54
C ILE A 159 -7.33 21.05 -11.52
N GLU A 160 -6.81 22.24 -11.19
CA GLU A 160 -5.86 23.00 -12.01
C GLU A 160 -4.59 22.18 -12.29
N LYS A 161 -4.04 21.53 -11.26
CA LYS A 161 -2.84 20.69 -11.40
C LYS A 161 -3.15 19.38 -12.15
N GLN A 162 -4.33 18.81 -11.93
CA GLN A 162 -4.77 17.65 -12.71
C GLN A 162 -4.84 18.02 -14.20
N LEU A 163 -5.50 19.12 -14.56
CA LEU A 163 -5.59 19.62 -15.93
C LEU A 163 -4.20 19.82 -16.55
N ALA A 164 -3.33 20.56 -15.87
CA ALA A 164 -1.98 20.85 -16.36
C ALA A 164 -1.14 19.58 -16.59
N ARG A 165 -1.25 18.60 -15.68
CA ARG A 165 -0.48 17.35 -15.75
C ARG A 165 -1.05 16.32 -16.72
N THR A 166 -2.36 16.33 -16.96
CA THR A 166 -3.03 15.38 -17.86
C THR A 166 -3.23 15.89 -19.28
N GLN A 167 -3.05 17.18 -19.53
CA GLN A 167 -3.27 17.81 -20.83
C GLN A 167 -2.51 17.15 -22.00
N ARG A 168 -1.35 16.54 -21.72
CA ARG A 168 -0.51 15.86 -22.73
C ARG A 168 -0.65 14.33 -22.69
N ASP A 169 -1.45 13.81 -21.80
CA ASP A 169 -1.58 12.37 -21.59
C ASP A 169 -2.74 11.80 -22.43
N LYS A 170 -2.38 11.16 -23.55
CA LYS A 170 -3.34 10.55 -24.46
C LYS A 170 -3.89 9.19 -23.98
N LYS A 171 -3.37 8.68 -22.85
CA LYS A 171 -3.75 7.35 -22.30
C LYS A 171 -4.91 7.40 -21.32
N ARG A 172 -5.77 8.42 -21.37
CA ARG A 172 -6.84 8.61 -20.37
C ARG A 172 -8.22 8.63 -21.02
N PRO A 173 -8.89 7.46 -21.16
CA PRO A 173 -10.18 7.35 -21.85
C PRO A 173 -11.22 8.31 -21.29
N LEU A 174 -11.28 8.49 -19.96
CA LEU A 174 -12.25 9.35 -19.29
C LEU A 174 -12.12 10.86 -19.63
N LEU A 175 -11.01 11.32 -20.22
CA LEU A 175 -10.83 12.70 -20.68
C LEU A 175 -11.01 12.87 -22.20
N HIS A 176 -11.24 11.78 -22.93
CA HIS A 176 -11.48 11.79 -24.39
C HIS A 176 -12.99 11.74 -24.70
N VAL A 177 -13.75 12.61 -24.03
CA VAL A 177 -15.20 12.75 -24.20
C VAL A 177 -15.51 14.17 -24.70
N GLU A 178 -16.74 14.42 -25.18
CA GLU A 178 -17.17 15.74 -25.65
C GLU A 178 -17.27 16.79 -24.53
N THR A 179 -17.44 16.34 -23.27
CA THR A 179 -17.51 17.21 -22.10
C THR A 179 -16.16 17.87 -21.82
N PRO A 180 -16.12 19.16 -21.46
CA PRO A 180 -14.89 19.86 -21.10
C PRO A 180 -14.11 19.11 -20.00
N PRO A 181 -12.78 18.91 -20.14
CA PRO A 181 -11.99 18.14 -19.17
C PRO A 181 -12.12 18.62 -17.71
N ARG A 182 -12.32 19.92 -17.48
CA ARG A 182 -12.56 20.47 -16.13
C ARG A 182 -13.82 19.89 -15.49
N GLU A 183 -14.92 19.91 -16.20
CA GLU A 183 -16.22 19.41 -15.71
C GLU A 183 -16.13 17.90 -15.39
N VAL A 184 -15.44 17.15 -16.25
CA VAL A 184 -15.18 15.71 -16.00
C VAL A 184 -14.38 15.52 -14.71
N LEU A 185 -13.30 16.28 -14.51
CA LEU A 185 -12.47 16.16 -13.32
C LEU A 185 -13.20 16.59 -12.05
N GLU A 186 -14.04 17.64 -12.11
CA GLU A 186 -14.88 18.08 -11.00
C GLU A 186 -15.92 17.01 -10.63
N ALA A 187 -16.57 16.41 -11.61
CA ALA A 187 -17.51 15.30 -11.37
C ALA A 187 -16.81 14.10 -10.73
N LEU A 188 -15.64 13.70 -11.25
CA LEU A 188 -14.84 12.62 -10.68
C LEU A 188 -14.34 12.96 -9.26
N ALA A 189 -13.99 14.20 -8.97
CA ALA A 189 -13.58 14.63 -7.64
C ALA A 189 -14.74 14.53 -6.65
N ASN A 190 -15.93 15.01 -7.01
CA ASN A 190 -17.13 14.91 -6.17
C ASN A 190 -17.53 13.45 -5.86
N GLU A 191 -17.35 12.54 -6.82
CA GLU A 191 -17.61 11.10 -6.65
C GLU A 191 -16.56 10.42 -5.77
N ARG A 192 -15.26 10.74 -5.94
CA ARG A 192 -14.16 9.89 -5.46
C ARG A 192 -13.40 10.45 -4.28
N ASN A 193 -13.34 11.77 -4.09
CA ASN A 193 -12.60 12.35 -2.95
C ASN A 193 -13.11 11.82 -1.61
N PRO A 194 -14.44 11.70 -1.35
CA PRO A 194 -14.91 11.11 -0.10
C PRO A 194 -14.46 9.65 0.10
N LEU A 195 -14.30 8.90 -1.01
CA LEU A 195 -13.85 7.50 -0.95
C LEU A 195 -12.33 7.38 -0.69
N TYR A 196 -11.53 8.34 -1.17
CA TYR A 196 -10.11 8.40 -0.80
C TYR A 196 -9.95 8.78 0.67
N GLU A 197 -10.71 9.78 1.14
CA GLU A 197 -10.70 10.23 2.53
C GLU A 197 -11.16 9.14 3.51
N GLU A 198 -12.17 8.32 3.12
CA GLU A 198 -12.69 7.20 3.92
C GLU A 198 -11.60 6.22 4.35
N ILE A 199 -10.64 5.95 3.46
CA ILE A 199 -9.63 4.89 3.68
C ILE A 199 -8.24 5.41 3.97
N ALA A 200 -8.02 6.73 3.93
CA ALA A 200 -6.70 7.33 4.07
C ALA A 200 -6.20 7.31 5.52
N ASP A 201 -5.06 6.70 5.78
CA ASP A 201 -4.31 6.85 7.03
C ASP A 201 -3.51 8.16 7.04
N VAL A 202 -3.05 8.59 5.86
CA VAL A 202 -2.26 9.81 5.66
C VAL A 202 -2.74 10.53 4.41
N THR A 203 -2.94 11.85 4.49
CA THR A 203 -3.25 12.71 3.33
C THR A 203 -2.14 13.72 3.10
N ILE A 204 -1.65 13.80 1.85
CA ILE A 204 -0.58 14.72 1.45
C ILE A 204 -0.96 15.46 0.17
N ARG A 205 -0.85 16.80 0.21
CA ARG A 205 -1.05 17.63 -0.97
C ARG A 205 0.20 17.65 -1.85
N THR A 206 0.03 17.40 -3.16
CA THR A 206 1.15 17.24 -4.12
C THR A 206 1.31 18.40 -5.10
N ASP A 207 0.60 19.52 -4.92
CA ASP A 207 0.45 20.56 -5.94
C ASP A 207 1.77 21.22 -6.37
N ASP A 208 2.57 21.68 -5.43
CA ASP A 208 3.77 22.48 -5.69
C ASP A 208 5.06 21.80 -5.19
N GLN A 209 5.00 20.49 -5.00
CA GLN A 209 6.12 19.72 -4.46
C GLN A 209 6.70 18.76 -5.51
N SER A 210 8.03 18.54 -5.44
CA SER A 210 8.66 17.49 -6.22
C SER A 210 8.32 16.10 -5.64
N ALA A 211 8.34 15.07 -6.48
CA ALA A 211 8.08 13.69 -6.05
C ALA A 211 9.01 13.24 -4.92
N LYS A 212 10.26 13.71 -4.91
CA LYS A 212 11.24 13.41 -3.86
C LYS A 212 10.85 14.02 -2.52
N VAL A 213 10.34 15.25 -2.52
CA VAL A 213 9.91 15.93 -1.29
C VAL A 213 8.68 15.23 -0.71
N VAL A 214 7.70 14.90 -1.56
CA VAL A 214 6.50 14.17 -1.13
C VAL A 214 6.87 12.79 -0.57
N ALA A 215 7.76 12.05 -1.24
CA ALA A 215 8.23 10.75 -0.73
C ALA A 215 8.88 10.87 0.65
N ASN A 216 9.73 11.89 0.87
CA ASN A 216 10.35 12.14 2.18
C ASN A 216 9.30 12.48 3.26
N GLN A 217 8.25 13.26 2.92
CA GLN A 217 7.16 13.56 3.85
C GLN A 217 6.39 12.29 4.25
N ILE A 218 6.10 11.40 3.27
CA ILE A 218 5.46 10.10 3.55
C ILE A 218 6.32 9.31 4.53
N ILE A 219 7.62 9.15 4.27
CA ILE A 219 8.53 8.40 5.13
C ILE A 219 8.50 8.96 6.55
N HIS A 220 8.65 10.28 6.69
CA HIS A 220 8.66 10.93 8.00
C HIS A 220 7.34 10.71 8.77
N MET A 221 6.18 10.75 8.10
CA MET A 221 4.89 10.48 8.73
C MET A 221 4.75 9.02 9.16
N LEU A 222 5.29 8.07 8.37
CA LEU A 222 5.25 6.65 8.69
C LEU A 222 6.18 6.27 9.85
N GLU A 223 7.28 7.02 10.05
CA GLU A 223 8.21 6.82 11.16
C GLU A 223 7.72 7.46 12.48
N SER A 224 6.79 8.42 12.39
CA SER A 224 6.28 9.18 13.55
C SER A 224 5.04 8.56 14.19
N ASN A 225 4.42 7.57 13.52
CA ASN A 225 3.26 6.80 13.98
C ASN A 225 3.67 5.38 14.39
#